data_81a855b90eff3faf003e87a0fa76ca0e
#
_entry.id   81a855b90eff3faf003e87a0fa76ca0e
#
_cell.length_a   1.000
_cell.length_b   1.000
_cell.length_c   1.000
_cell.angle_alpha   90.00
_cell.angle_beta   90.00
_cell.angle_gamma   90.00
#
_symmetry.space_group_name_H-M   'P 1'
#
loop_
_entity.id
_entity.type
_entity.pdbx_description
1 polymer ?
#
loop_
_entity_poly.entity_id
_entity_poly.type
_entity_poly.pdbx_seq_one_letter_code
_entity_poly.pdbx_strand_id
1 'polypeptide(L)'
;MSSLPKKPRMSNVRTLGGDAAVWRGASLVSVEQLEPAAMDLLFATADAMKADVRSPAGGSDALRGKVLGNVFYEPSTRTNCSFQAAMLRLGGTTIAVNESTSSVAKGETLSDTVRSLESYCDALVLRHPTKGSAREAAEAMRKPLLNAGDGVGEHPTQALLDVFTIRSELAGRTITMVGDLKHGRTVHSLAPLLARLGGAAVTLRFVAPASLRMPGALVEQVARAGATVHEDDALSDEVLAATDVLYVTRVQKERFDDPAAYEKVKHAFVVTAETLARMKETAVVMHPLPRVGEIAEECDADPRAAYFRQMENGMFVRMALLKLLLS
;
A
#
# COMPACT_ATOMS: atom_id res chain seq x y z
N MET A 1 -8.85 46.08 -17.42
CA MET A 1 -9.01 44.63 -17.47
C MET A 1 -9.28 44.13 -16.04
N SER A 2 -10.55 43.87 -15.73
CA SER A 2 -10.98 43.43 -14.38
C SER A 2 -10.55 41.99 -14.20
N SER A 3 -9.66 41.71 -13.24
CA SER A 3 -9.30 40.35 -12.83
C SER A 3 -10.49 39.76 -12.09
N LEU A 4 -11.19 38.82 -12.69
CA LEU A 4 -12.18 37.99 -12.01
C LEU A 4 -11.52 37.34 -10.75
N PRO A 5 -12.19 37.34 -9.59
CA PRO A 5 -11.67 36.72 -8.40
C PRO A 5 -11.52 35.20 -8.68
N LYS A 6 -10.29 34.69 -8.61
CA LYS A 6 -10.03 33.26 -8.69
C LYS A 6 -10.74 32.59 -7.52
N LYS A 7 -11.74 31.75 -7.81
CA LYS A 7 -12.33 30.86 -6.77
C LYS A 7 -11.20 30.17 -5.98
N PRO A 8 -11.31 30.10 -4.65
CA PRO A 8 -10.31 29.39 -3.86
C PRO A 8 -10.21 27.95 -4.39
N ARG A 9 -9.01 27.54 -4.69
CA ARG A 9 -8.69 26.23 -5.26
C ARG A 9 -8.92 25.17 -4.19
N MET A 10 -9.85 24.25 -4.39
CA MET A 10 -9.95 23.07 -3.52
C MET A 10 -8.63 22.27 -3.64
N SER A 11 -8.02 21.94 -2.50
CA SER A 11 -6.86 21.08 -2.48
C SER A 11 -7.22 19.74 -3.12
N ASN A 12 -6.35 19.20 -3.98
CA ASN A 12 -6.50 17.84 -4.50
C ASN A 12 -6.20 16.78 -3.42
N VAL A 13 -5.54 17.17 -2.31
CA VAL A 13 -5.37 16.34 -1.10
C VAL A 13 -6.52 16.66 -0.15
N ARG A 14 -7.49 15.75 -0.06
CA ARG A 14 -8.71 15.88 0.75
C ARG A 14 -9.16 14.56 1.32
N THR A 15 -10.07 14.58 2.28
CA THR A 15 -10.74 13.39 2.81
C THR A 15 -11.59 12.74 1.71
N LEU A 16 -11.56 11.41 1.64
CA LEU A 16 -12.30 10.58 0.70
C LEU A 16 -13.37 9.80 1.46
N GLY A 17 -14.61 9.93 1.02
CA GLY A 17 -15.79 9.29 1.59
C GLY A 17 -16.48 8.33 0.63
N GLY A 18 -17.73 7.93 0.94
CA GLY A 18 -18.51 6.99 0.15
C GLY A 18 -19.14 7.57 -1.14
N ASP A 19 -19.00 8.87 -1.39
CA ASP A 19 -19.50 9.50 -2.62
C ASP A 19 -18.38 9.56 -3.67
N ALA A 20 -18.60 8.94 -4.83
CA ALA A 20 -17.66 8.92 -5.95
C ALA A 20 -17.28 10.34 -6.43
N ALA A 21 -18.16 11.33 -6.30
CA ALA A 21 -17.87 12.69 -6.71
C ALA A 21 -16.73 13.32 -5.91
N VAL A 22 -16.53 12.90 -4.66
CA VAL A 22 -15.43 13.37 -3.81
C VAL A 22 -14.07 12.83 -4.29
N TRP A 23 -14.06 11.67 -4.93
CA TRP A 23 -12.83 11.05 -5.43
C TRP A 23 -12.31 11.73 -6.69
N ARG A 24 -13.21 12.20 -7.55
CA ARG A 24 -12.84 12.77 -8.84
C ARG A 24 -11.84 13.94 -8.70
N GLY A 25 -10.68 13.78 -9.30
CA GLY A 25 -9.60 14.77 -9.25
C GLY A 25 -8.87 14.84 -7.90
N ALA A 26 -9.15 13.96 -6.96
CA ALA A 26 -8.42 13.87 -5.70
C ALA A 26 -7.09 13.16 -5.86
N SER A 27 -6.15 13.43 -4.94
CA SER A 27 -4.91 12.68 -4.76
C SER A 27 -5.02 11.77 -3.55
N LEU A 28 -4.41 10.58 -3.61
CA LEU A 28 -4.28 9.67 -2.49
C LEU A 28 -2.82 9.61 -2.04
N VAL A 29 -2.49 10.33 -0.98
CA VAL A 29 -1.12 10.43 -0.45
C VAL A 29 -0.94 9.74 0.90
N SER A 30 -2.02 9.53 1.65
CA SER A 30 -2.03 8.91 2.98
C SER A 30 -3.31 8.09 3.20
N VAL A 31 -3.22 7.00 3.97
CA VAL A 31 -4.40 6.24 4.41
C VAL A 31 -5.31 7.05 5.33
N GLU A 32 -4.82 8.11 5.94
CA GLU A 32 -5.61 9.01 6.81
C GLU A 32 -6.72 9.75 6.05
N GLN A 33 -6.60 9.89 4.73
CA GLN A 33 -7.64 10.50 3.89
C GLN A 33 -8.90 9.66 3.74
N LEU A 34 -8.84 8.35 4.07
CA LEU A 34 -9.91 7.40 3.78
C LEU A 34 -10.87 7.25 4.96
N GLU A 35 -12.12 7.62 4.78
CA GLU A 35 -13.20 7.27 5.71
C GLU A 35 -13.65 5.80 5.53
N PRO A 36 -14.31 5.17 6.52
CA PRO A 36 -14.82 3.80 6.35
C PRO A 36 -15.68 3.64 5.09
N ALA A 37 -16.60 4.57 4.82
CA ALA A 37 -17.45 4.54 3.63
C ALA A 37 -16.65 4.65 2.29
N ALA A 38 -15.47 5.25 2.32
CA ALA A 38 -14.56 5.27 1.17
C ALA A 38 -14.04 3.88 0.84
N MET A 39 -13.80 3.06 1.87
CA MET A 39 -13.32 1.69 1.70
C MET A 39 -14.39 0.80 1.09
N ASP A 40 -15.65 0.96 1.52
CA ASP A 40 -16.77 0.20 0.94
C ASP A 40 -16.93 0.49 -0.55
N LEU A 41 -16.91 1.78 -0.94
CA LEU A 41 -16.99 2.19 -2.33
C LEU A 41 -15.80 1.66 -3.15
N LEU A 42 -14.58 1.80 -2.62
CA LEU A 42 -13.36 1.33 -3.28
C LEU A 42 -13.39 -0.17 -3.50
N PHE A 43 -13.75 -0.94 -2.47
CA PHE A 43 -13.74 -2.40 -2.55
C PHE A 43 -14.87 -2.95 -3.44
N ALA A 44 -16.06 -2.36 -3.40
CA ALA A 44 -17.11 -2.68 -4.35
C ALA A 44 -16.68 -2.39 -5.80
N THR A 45 -15.98 -1.26 -6.02
CA THR A 45 -15.41 -0.93 -7.33
C THR A 45 -14.33 -1.93 -7.73
N ALA A 46 -13.45 -2.35 -6.81
CA ALA A 46 -12.40 -3.33 -7.08
C ALA A 46 -12.97 -4.72 -7.42
N ASP A 47 -14.09 -5.12 -6.80
CA ASP A 47 -14.81 -6.36 -7.18
C ASP A 47 -15.36 -6.29 -8.59
N ALA A 48 -15.94 -5.14 -8.97
CA ALA A 48 -16.38 -4.92 -10.35
C ALA A 48 -15.20 -5.01 -11.33
N MET A 49 -14.04 -4.40 -10.99
CA MET A 49 -12.83 -4.50 -11.82
C MET A 49 -12.32 -5.93 -11.95
N LYS A 50 -12.38 -6.70 -10.86
CA LYS A 50 -12.03 -8.12 -10.87
C LYS A 50 -12.94 -8.92 -11.79
N ALA A 51 -14.25 -8.64 -11.79
CA ALA A 51 -15.22 -9.27 -12.67
C ALA A 51 -14.95 -8.90 -14.15
N ASP A 52 -14.69 -7.60 -14.44
CA ASP A 52 -14.38 -7.12 -15.78
C ASP A 52 -13.13 -7.81 -16.37
N VAL A 53 -12.05 -7.93 -15.55
CA VAL A 53 -10.80 -8.58 -16.00
C VAL A 53 -10.99 -10.08 -16.24
N ARG A 54 -11.86 -10.75 -15.48
CA ARG A 54 -12.16 -12.17 -15.61
C ARG A 54 -13.19 -12.48 -16.70
N SER A 55 -13.83 -11.45 -17.25
CA SER A 55 -14.72 -11.57 -18.41
C SER A 55 -13.93 -11.83 -19.70
N PRO A 56 -14.57 -12.29 -20.78
CA PRO A 56 -13.91 -12.44 -22.09
C PRO A 56 -13.30 -11.16 -22.64
N ALA A 57 -13.78 -9.99 -22.24
CA ALA A 57 -13.22 -8.69 -22.63
C ALA A 57 -11.85 -8.41 -21.98
N GLY A 58 -11.56 -9.05 -20.84
CA GLY A 58 -10.28 -8.91 -20.12
C GLY A 58 -10.01 -7.52 -19.51
N GLY A 59 -11.02 -6.65 -19.40
CA GLY A 59 -10.94 -5.29 -18.90
C GLY A 59 -12.11 -4.44 -19.38
N SER A 60 -11.94 -3.11 -19.36
CA SER A 60 -12.96 -2.14 -19.79
C SER A 60 -12.33 -0.93 -20.50
N ASP A 61 -13.15 -0.09 -21.12
CA ASP A 61 -12.74 1.16 -21.75
C ASP A 61 -13.01 2.40 -20.88
N ALA A 62 -13.17 2.21 -19.56
CA ALA A 62 -13.58 3.29 -18.64
C ALA A 62 -12.64 4.50 -18.64
N LEU A 63 -11.37 4.30 -18.97
CA LEU A 63 -10.35 5.36 -19.03
C LEU A 63 -9.72 5.48 -20.44
N ARG A 64 -10.48 5.16 -21.48
CA ARG A 64 -10.02 5.34 -22.88
C ARG A 64 -9.59 6.80 -23.12
N GLY A 65 -8.41 6.98 -23.69
CA GLY A 65 -7.82 8.29 -23.97
C GLY A 65 -7.16 8.98 -22.77
N LYS A 66 -7.18 8.37 -21.58
CA LYS A 66 -6.45 8.85 -20.41
C LYS A 66 -5.01 8.35 -20.40
N VAL A 67 -4.11 9.17 -19.84
CA VAL A 67 -2.68 8.88 -19.72
C VAL A 67 -2.26 8.90 -18.25
N LEU A 68 -1.62 7.83 -17.79
CA LEU A 68 -1.03 7.71 -16.45
C LEU A 68 0.48 7.89 -16.51
N GLY A 69 1.02 8.84 -15.77
CA GLY A 69 2.46 8.98 -15.58
C GLY A 69 2.93 8.13 -14.38
N ASN A 70 3.80 7.14 -14.64
CA ASN A 70 4.43 6.31 -13.62
C ASN A 70 5.83 6.84 -13.31
N VAL A 71 5.98 7.58 -12.20
CA VAL A 71 7.22 8.24 -11.77
C VAL A 71 7.83 7.44 -10.62
N PHE A 72 8.90 6.69 -10.88
CA PHE A 72 9.51 5.79 -9.93
C PHE A 72 11.00 6.13 -9.72
N TYR A 73 11.31 6.74 -8.57
CA TYR A 73 12.66 7.10 -8.13
C TYR A 73 13.25 6.08 -7.13
N GLU A 74 12.52 5.00 -6.86
CA GLU A 74 13.04 3.77 -6.24
C GLU A 74 12.66 2.57 -7.10
N PRO A 75 13.52 1.54 -7.22
CA PRO A 75 13.19 0.32 -7.94
C PRO A 75 11.94 -0.35 -7.39
N SER A 76 11.00 -0.69 -8.27
CA SER A 76 9.76 -1.39 -7.88
C SER A 76 9.10 -2.06 -9.08
N THR A 77 9.46 -3.31 -9.33
CA THR A 77 8.87 -4.08 -10.44
C THR A 77 7.36 -4.26 -10.26
N ARG A 78 6.94 -4.80 -9.12
CA ARG A 78 5.52 -5.15 -8.87
C ARG A 78 4.59 -3.95 -8.89
N THR A 79 4.90 -2.90 -8.13
CA THR A 79 4.03 -1.73 -8.03
C THR A 79 3.94 -1.00 -9.37
N ASN A 80 5.07 -0.82 -10.06
CA ASN A 80 5.12 -0.18 -11.39
C ASN A 80 4.29 -0.98 -12.40
N CYS A 81 4.58 -2.28 -12.59
CA CYS A 81 3.84 -3.13 -13.52
C CYS A 81 2.34 -3.22 -13.18
N SER A 82 1.99 -3.25 -11.88
CA SER A 82 0.59 -3.33 -11.46
C SER A 82 -0.20 -2.06 -11.79
N PHE A 83 0.38 -0.85 -11.63
CA PHE A 83 -0.27 0.38 -12.07
C PHE A 83 -0.38 0.47 -13.59
N GLN A 84 0.66 0.06 -14.32
CA GLN A 84 0.60 0.00 -15.78
C GLN A 84 -0.50 -0.97 -16.24
N ALA A 85 -0.51 -2.20 -15.71
CA ALA A 85 -1.54 -3.19 -16.03
C ALA A 85 -2.95 -2.68 -15.69
N ALA A 86 -3.13 -2.04 -14.52
CA ALA A 86 -4.40 -1.46 -14.12
C ALA A 86 -4.89 -0.40 -15.11
N MET A 87 -4.02 0.51 -15.55
CA MET A 87 -4.39 1.55 -16.52
C MET A 87 -4.72 0.97 -17.90
N LEU A 88 -3.91 0.01 -18.38
CA LEU A 88 -4.14 -0.68 -19.65
C LEU A 88 -5.45 -1.48 -19.65
N ARG A 89 -5.77 -2.16 -18.54
CA ARG A 89 -7.05 -2.89 -18.36
C ARG A 89 -8.28 -1.98 -18.34
N LEU A 90 -8.09 -0.69 -18.09
CA LEU A 90 -9.13 0.35 -18.15
C LEU A 90 -9.18 1.07 -19.51
N GLY A 91 -8.41 0.63 -20.50
CA GLY A 91 -8.37 1.22 -21.85
C GLY A 91 -7.52 2.49 -21.96
N GLY A 92 -6.80 2.87 -20.91
CA GLY A 92 -5.87 4.01 -20.93
C GLY A 92 -4.46 3.64 -21.39
N THR A 93 -3.54 4.58 -21.30
CA THR A 93 -2.12 4.42 -21.67
C THR A 93 -1.22 4.88 -20.52
N THR A 94 0.09 4.55 -20.58
CA THR A 94 1.05 4.89 -19.53
C THR A 94 2.32 5.52 -20.11
N ILE A 95 2.90 6.45 -19.35
CA ILE A 95 4.25 7.00 -19.56
C ILE A 95 5.09 6.64 -18.33
N ALA A 96 6.21 5.94 -18.53
CA ALA A 96 7.12 5.58 -17.44
C ALA A 96 8.27 6.58 -17.35
N VAL A 97 8.55 7.06 -16.13
CA VAL A 97 9.67 7.94 -15.81
C VAL A 97 10.48 7.30 -14.68
N ASN A 98 11.75 7.03 -14.94
CA ASN A 98 12.67 6.48 -13.96
C ASN A 98 13.74 7.54 -13.61
N GLU A 99 14.26 7.50 -12.38
CA GLU A 99 15.26 8.45 -11.89
C GLU A 99 16.48 8.56 -12.85
N SER A 100 17.04 7.42 -13.24
CA SER A 100 18.26 7.36 -14.07
C SER A 100 18.12 7.98 -15.46
N THR A 101 16.89 8.18 -15.96
CA THR A 101 16.60 8.74 -17.28
C THR A 101 15.89 10.08 -17.22
N SER A 102 15.70 10.62 -16.00
CA SER A 102 14.96 11.87 -15.78
C SER A 102 15.90 13.08 -15.68
N SER A 103 15.32 14.29 -15.82
CA SER A 103 16.03 15.56 -15.65
C SER A 103 16.47 15.84 -14.21
N VAL A 104 16.07 15.03 -13.23
CA VAL A 104 16.56 15.08 -11.85
C VAL A 104 18.09 15.02 -11.79
N ALA A 105 18.71 14.21 -12.66
CA ALA A 105 20.17 14.17 -12.81
C ALA A 105 20.81 15.54 -13.16
N LYS A 106 20.01 16.50 -13.65
CA LYS A 106 20.41 17.89 -13.97
C LYS A 106 20.06 18.88 -12.86
N GLY A 107 19.48 18.42 -11.72
CA GLY A 107 19.06 19.25 -10.62
C GLY A 107 17.60 19.77 -10.70
N GLU A 108 16.75 19.17 -11.55
CA GLU A 108 15.32 19.52 -11.60
C GLU A 108 14.64 19.16 -10.28
N THR A 109 13.82 20.05 -9.76
CA THR A 109 13.06 19.82 -8.52
C THR A 109 11.89 18.87 -8.75
N LEU A 110 11.47 18.14 -7.70
CA LEU A 110 10.29 17.29 -7.77
C LEU A 110 9.05 18.08 -8.19
N SER A 111 8.88 19.30 -7.68
CA SER A 111 7.79 20.20 -8.02
C SER A 111 7.76 20.53 -9.52
N ASP A 112 8.91 20.82 -10.12
CA ASP A 112 8.98 21.14 -11.56
C ASP A 112 8.74 19.89 -12.41
N THR A 113 9.27 18.74 -12.00
CA THR A 113 9.02 17.47 -12.67
C THR A 113 7.52 17.14 -12.72
N VAL A 114 6.81 17.18 -11.57
CA VAL A 114 5.38 16.82 -11.56
C VAL A 114 4.51 17.82 -12.30
N ARG A 115 4.86 19.12 -12.29
CA ARG A 115 4.18 20.15 -13.08
C ARG A 115 4.38 19.97 -14.59
N SER A 116 5.58 19.58 -14.99
CA SER A 116 5.87 19.26 -16.39
C SER A 116 5.05 18.05 -16.85
N LEU A 117 5.07 16.98 -16.06
CA LEU A 117 4.35 15.73 -16.37
C LEU A 117 2.82 15.89 -16.34
N GLU A 118 2.28 16.75 -15.47
CA GLU A 118 0.83 17.00 -15.44
C GLU A 118 0.31 17.61 -16.77
N SER A 119 1.19 18.20 -17.60
CA SER A 119 0.80 18.69 -18.92
C SER A 119 0.55 17.56 -19.92
N TYR A 120 1.13 16.38 -19.69
CA TYR A 120 1.05 15.21 -20.58
C TYR A 120 0.17 14.10 -20.05
N CYS A 121 -0.04 14.04 -18.74
CA CYS A 121 -0.75 12.94 -18.06
C CYS A 121 -2.04 13.44 -17.40
N ASP A 122 -3.02 12.54 -17.21
CA ASP A 122 -4.27 12.81 -16.48
C ASP A 122 -4.12 12.53 -14.97
N ALA A 123 -3.20 11.66 -14.58
CA ALA A 123 -2.79 11.39 -13.21
C ALA A 123 -1.32 10.98 -13.14
N LEU A 124 -0.71 11.11 -11.96
CA LEU A 124 0.63 10.61 -11.70
C LEU A 124 0.60 9.55 -10.57
N VAL A 125 1.44 8.55 -10.70
CA VAL A 125 1.84 7.64 -9.63
C VAL A 125 3.27 8.01 -9.26
N LEU A 126 3.51 8.31 -7.99
CA LEU A 126 4.83 8.67 -7.50
C LEU A 126 5.36 7.65 -6.49
N ARG A 127 6.55 7.14 -6.73
CA ARG A 127 7.38 6.43 -5.75
C ARG A 127 8.70 7.16 -5.57
N HIS A 128 9.01 7.56 -4.33
CA HIS A 128 10.15 8.42 -4.03
C HIS A 128 10.86 7.96 -2.73
N PRO A 129 12.20 8.09 -2.61
CA PRO A 129 12.93 7.68 -1.40
C PRO A 129 12.70 8.57 -0.19
N THR A 130 12.24 9.81 -0.38
CA THR A 130 12.07 10.78 0.71
C THR A 130 10.65 10.75 1.28
N LYS A 131 10.53 10.64 2.61
CA LYS A 131 9.24 10.74 3.32
C LYS A 131 8.60 12.10 3.10
N GLY A 132 7.28 12.10 2.80
CA GLY A 132 6.50 13.32 2.59
C GLY A 132 6.50 13.84 1.14
N SER A 133 7.37 13.33 0.27
CA SER A 133 7.49 13.77 -1.12
C SER A 133 6.20 13.60 -1.93
N ALA A 134 5.39 12.58 -1.64
CA ALA A 134 4.12 12.39 -2.32
C ALA A 134 3.11 13.52 -2.01
N ARG A 135 3.09 14.01 -0.78
CA ARG A 135 2.26 15.17 -0.39
C ARG A 135 2.75 16.45 -1.05
N GLU A 136 4.06 16.72 -0.97
CA GLU A 136 4.69 17.87 -1.63
C GLU A 136 4.37 17.90 -3.12
N ALA A 137 4.54 16.78 -3.82
CA ALA A 137 4.24 16.65 -5.23
C ALA A 137 2.75 16.90 -5.53
N ALA A 138 1.84 16.30 -4.74
CA ALA A 138 0.41 16.48 -4.90
C ALA A 138 -0.03 17.95 -4.70
N GLU A 139 0.58 18.66 -3.76
CA GLU A 139 0.30 20.08 -3.50
C GLU A 139 0.83 20.99 -4.63
N ALA A 140 1.91 20.57 -5.29
CA ALA A 140 2.51 21.31 -6.40
C ALA A 140 1.71 21.19 -7.71
N MET A 141 0.88 20.17 -7.90
CA MET A 141 0.15 19.88 -9.14
C MET A 141 -1.37 20.03 -8.99
N ARG A 142 -2.10 19.93 -10.11
CA ARG A 142 -3.56 20.08 -10.18
C ARG A 142 -4.29 18.76 -10.37
N LYS A 143 -3.63 17.83 -11.05
CA LYS A 143 -4.19 16.52 -11.40
C LYS A 143 -3.95 15.54 -10.26
N PRO A 144 -4.68 14.43 -10.22
CA PRO A 144 -4.51 13.39 -9.20
C PRO A 144 -3.09 12.87 -9.11
N LEU A 145 -2.62 12.64 -7.88
CA LEU A 145 -1.40 11.91 -7.57
C LEU A 145 -1.70 10.73 -6.64
N LEU A 146 -1.12 9.59 -6.94
CA LEU A 146 -1.18 8.36 -6.13
C LEU A 146 0.20 8.08 -5.53
N ASN A 147 0.26 8.00 -4.20
CA ASN A 147 1.47 7.61 -3.48
C ASN A 147 1.72 6.09 -3.62
N ALA A 148 2.79 5.72 -4.30
CA ALA A 148 3.26 4.34 -4.46
C ALA A 148 4.45 3.99 -3.55
N GLY A 149 4.65 4.78 -2.50
CA GLY A 149 5.68 4.65 -1.48
C GLY A 149 6.60 5.86 -1.40
N ASP A 150 6.72 6.47 -0.23
CA ASP A 150 7.58 7.61 0.06
C ASP A 150 8.57 7.31 1.20
N GLY A 151 9.67 6.69 0.86
CA GLY A 151 10.74 6.33 1.81
C GLY A 151 10.27 5.41 2.93
N VAL A 152 10.46 5.86 4.17
CA VAL A 152 9.96 5.19 5.40
C VAL A 152 8.57 5.69 5.82
N GLY A 153 7.92 6.52 5.01
CA GLY A 153 6.59 7.06 5.26
C GLY A 153 5.49 6.04 5.03
N GLU A 154 4.69 6.26 3.98
CA GLU A 154 3.52 5.44 3.69
C GLU A 154 3.59 4.76 2.32
N HIS A 155 2.77 3.71 2.18
CA HIS A 155 2.41 3.11 0.89
C HIS A 155 0.91 2.81 0.87
N PRO A 156 0.05 3.83 0.70
CA PRO A 156 -1.40 3.70 0.86
C PRO A 156 -2.00 2.59 -0.01
N THR A 157 -1.59 2.50 -1.27
CA THR A 157 -2.14 1.49 -2.18
C THR A 157 -1.74 0.05 -1.82
N GLN A 158 -0.64 -0.14 -1.06
CA GLN A 158 -0.30 -1.44 -0.49
C GLN A 158 -1.25 -1.77 0.67
N ALA A 159 -1.44 -0.86 1.63
CA ALA A 159 -2.36 -1.09 2.73
C ALA A 159 -3.79 -1.40 2.23
N LEU A 160 -4.25 -0.71 1.18
CA LEU A 160 -5.55 -0.95 0.57
C LEU A 160 -5.71 -2.34 -0.05
N LEU A 161 -4.71 -2.80 -0.80
CA LEU A 161 -4.78 -4.15 -1.37
C LEU A 161 -4.64 -5.25 -0.31
N ASP A 162 -3.90 -4.96 0.77
CA ASP A 162 -3.75 -5.86 1.90
C ASP A 162 -5.10 -6.03 2.62
N VAL A 163 -5.78 -4.92 2.95
CA VAL A 163 -7.13 -4.96 3.52
C VAL A 163 -8.12 -5.64 2.58
N PHE A 164 -8.10 -5.32 1.28
CA PHE A 164 -8.96 -5.96 0.29
C PHE A 164 -8.77 -7.48 0.26
N THR A 165 -7.56 -7.96 0.48
CA THR A 165 -7.24 -9.39 0.46
C THR A 165 -7.82 -10.15 1.66
N ILE A 166 -7.92 -9.48 2.82
CA ILE A 166 -8.36 -10.08 4.09
C ILE A 166 -9.69 -9.52 4.60
N ARG A 167 -10.41 -8.71 3.83
CA ARG A 167 -11.60 -7.96 4.29
C ARG A 167 -12.73 -8.83 4.84
N SER A 168 -12.90 -10.04 4.29
CA SER A 168 -13.86 -11.02 4.82
C SER A 168 -13.49 -11.58 6.19
N GLU A 169 -12.25 -11.36 6.62
CA GLU A 169 -11.62 -11.94 7.79
C GLU A 169 -11.36 -10.91 8.91
N LEU A 170 -11.81 -9.64 8.76
CA LEU A 170 -11.37 -8.58 9.69
C LEU A 170 -12.06 -8.59 11.05
N ALA A 171 -13.36 -8.88 11.10
CA ALA A 171 -14.11 -8.79 12.36
C ALA A 171 -13.74 -9.90 13.35
N GLY A 172 -13.33 -9.52 14.56
CA GLY A 172 -12.93 -10.45 15.62
C GLY A 172 -11.60 -11.15 15.40
N ARG A 173 -10.72 -10.59 14.55
CA ARG A 173 -9.48 -11.26 14.12
C ARG A 173 -8.23 -10.69 14.79
N THR A 174 -7.28 -11.60 14.99
CA THR A 174 -5.91 -11.29 15.41
C THR A 174 -5.00 -11.24 14.18
N ILE A 175 -4.48 -10.05 13.88
CA ILE A 175 -3.56 -9.81 12.78
C ILE A 175 -2.16 -9.62 13.37
N THR A 176 -1.29 -10.60 13.12
CA THR A 176 0.09 -10.59 13.60
C THR A 176 1.01 -10.07 12.49
N MET A 177 1.68 -8.96 12.74
CA MET A 177 2.71 -8.39 11.86
C MET A 177 4.08 -8.77 12.39
N VAL A 178 4.92 -9.40 11.57
CA VAL A 178 6.22 -9.93 11.99
C VAL A 178 7.36 -9.49 11.08
N GLY A 179 8.52 -9.19 11.65
CA GLY A 179 9.76 -8.85 10.94
C GLY A 179 10.28 -7.46 11.22
N ASP A 180 10.61 -6.70 10.16
CA ASP A 180 11.08 -5.30 10.30
C ASP A 180 9.89 -4.34 10.40
N LEU A 181 9.42 -4.09 11.63
CA LEU A 181 8.30 -3.18 11.87
C LEU A 181 8.76 -1.73 12.04
N LYS A 182 10.07 -1.51 12.25
CA LYS A 182 10.64 -0.17 12.42
C LYS A 182 10.73 0.60 11.09
N HIS A 183 11.16 -0.06 10.03
CA HIS A 183 11.39 0.58 8.71
C HIS A 183 10.32 0.20 7.68
N GLY A 184 9.38 -0.66 8.05
CA GLY A 184 8.38 -1.23 7.19
C GLY A 184 7.23 -0.27 6.85
N ARG A 185 7.36 0.60 5.83
CA ARG A 185 6.27 1.49 5.41
C ARG A 185 4.95 0.79 5.10
N THR A 186 4.97 -0.50 4.76
CA THR A 186 3.74 -1.28 4.51
C THR A 186 2.95 -1.47 5.79
N VAL A 187 3.61 -1.85 6.88
CA VAL A 187 2.96 -2.01 8.20
C VAL A 187 2.61 -0.65 8.82
N HIS A 188 3.37 0.41 8.51
CA HIS A 188 3.07 1.78 8.96
C HIS A 188 1.79 2.33 8.35
N SER A 189 1.41 1.90 7.14
CA SER A 189 0.13 2.25 6.53
C SER A 189 -0.98 1.25 6.92
N LEU A 190 -0.65 -0.04 7.00
CA LEU A 190 -1.65 -1.10 7.22
C LEU A 190 -2.20 -1.08 8.64
N ALA A 191 -1.35 -0.97 9.67
CA ALA A 191 -1.80 -1.04 11.06
C ALA A 191 -2.79 0.09 11.45
N PRO A 192 -2.55 1.38 11.14
CA PRO A 192 -3.53 2.44 11.37
C PRO A 192 -4.83 2.24 10.59
N LEU A 193 -4.75 1.75 9.35
CA LEU A 193 -5.93 1.50 8.53
C LEU A 193 -6.80 0.39 9.11
N LEU A 194 -6.20 -0.72 9.53
CA LEU A 194 -6.90 -1.83 10.20
C LEU A 194 -7.56 -1.39 11.50
N ALA A 195 -6.85 -0.62 12.33
CA ALA A 195 -7.40 -0.10 13.58
C ALA A 195 -8.62 0.81 13.35
N ARG A 196 -8.59 1.66 12.31
CA ARG A 196 -9.71 2.53 11.95
C ARG A 196 -10.92 1.78 11.41
N LEU A 197 -10.69 0.69 10.68
CA LEU A 197 -11.77 -0.13 10.11
C LEU A 197 -12.39 -1.09 11.12
N GLY A 198 -11.58 -1.68 11.98
CA GLY A 198 -12.01 -2.72 12.90
C GLY A 198 -12.27 -2.23 14.33
N GLY A 199 -11.67 -1.13 14.73
CA GLY A 199 -11.78 -0.63 16.11
C GLY A 199 -11.50 -1.71 17.14
N ALA A 200 -12.34 -1.82 18.16
CA ALA A 200 -12.24 -2.80 19.24
C ALA A 200 -12.42 -4.27 18.78
N ALA A 201 -12.90 -4.49 17.56
CA ALA A 201 -13.06 -5.84 17.02
C ALA A 201 -11.78 -6.43 16.41
N VAL A 202 -10.69 -5.64 16.32
CA VAL A 202 -9.42 -6.08 15.75
C VAL A 202 -8.33 -6.10 16.82
N THR A 203 -7.61 -7.20 16.90
CA THR A 203 -6.36 -7.31 17.68
C THR A 203 -5.17 -7.23 16.73
N LEU A 204 -4.27 -6.27 16.97
CA LEU A 204 -3.01 -6.15 16.26
C LEU A 204 -1.86 -6.62 17.16
N ARG A 205 -1.11 -7.59 16.68
CA ARG A 205 0.05 -8.15 17.38
C ARG A 205 1.31 -7.83 16.59
N PHE A 206 2.27 -7.15 17.23
CA PHE A 206 3.52 -6.73 16.62
C PHE A 206 4.65 -7.61 17.14
N VAL A 207 5.24 -8.44 16.26
CA VAL A 207 6.30 -9.39 16.61
C VAL A 207 7.60 -8.96 15.94
N ALA A 208 8.55 -8.50 16.72
CA ALA A 208 9.83 -8.02 16.20
C ALA A 208 10.95 -8.08 17.26
N PRO A 209 12.22 -8.27 16.86
CA PRO A 209 13.35 -8.05 17.76
C PRO A 209 13.33 -6.62 18.31
N ALA A 210 13.86 -6.40 19.50
CA ALA A 210 13.86 -5.08 20.15
C ALA A 210 14.36 -3.93 19.26
N SER A 211 15.33 -4.20 18.37
CA SER A 211 15.90 -3.20 17.45
C SER A 211 14.98 -2.87 16.25
N LEU A 212 13.96 -3.70 15.98
CA LEU A 212 13.06 -3.59 14.81
C LEU A 212 11.59 -3.43 15.20
N ARG A 213 11.30 -3.09 16.47
CA ARG A 213 9.93 -2.89 16.96
C ARG A 213 9.21 -1.76 16.23
N MET A 214 7.89 -1.87 16.21
CA MET A 214 7.01 -0.80 15.72
C MET A 214 7.31 0.51 16.44
N PRO A 215 7.40 1.66 15.75
CA PRO A 215 7.56 2.95 16.39
C PRO A 215 6.45 3.23 17.41
N GLY A 216 6.81 3.62 18.64
CA GLY A 216 5.86 3.82 19.74
C GLY A 216 4.71 4.79 19.40
N ALA A 217 4.99 5.83 18.62
CA ALA A 217 3.95 6.77 18.16
C ALA A 217 2.87 6.08 17.29
N LEU A 218 3.25 5.07 16.50
CA LEU A 218 2.29 4.27 15.70
C LEU A 218 1.51 3.29 16.59
N VAL A 219 2.18 2.68 17.58
CA VAL A 219 1.51 1.82 18.57
C VAL A 219 0.42 2.60 19.30
N GLU A 220 0.76 3.82 19.79
CA GLU A 220 -0.20 4.70 20.43
C GLU A 220 -1.35 5.16 19.49
N GLN A 221 -1.04 5.46 18.23
CA GLN A 221 -2.03 5.84 17.24
C GLN A 221 -3.05 4.71 17.02
N VAL A 222 -2.56 3.49 16.86
CA VAL A 222 -3.37 2.28 16.67
C VAL A 222 -4.25 2.00 17.89
N ALA A 223 -3.68 2.07 19.10
CA ALA A 223 -4.42 1.89 20.35
C ALA A 223 -5.51 2.97 20.53
N ARG A 224 -5.21 4.23 20.23
CA ARG A 224 -6.19 5.35 20.28
C ARG A 224 -7.34 5.17 19.28
N ALA A 225 -7.09 4.49 18.17
CA ALA A 225 -8.15 4.13 17.20
C ALA A 225 -9.05 2.97 17.69
N GLY A 226 -8.76 2.40 18.87
CA GLY A 226 -9.58 1.41 19.56
C GLY A 226 -9.13 -0.04 19.38
N ALA A 227 -8.12 -0.34 18.57
CA ALA A 227 -7.63 -1.71 18.42
C ALA A 227 -6.91 -2.20 19.68
N THR A 228 -7.07 -3.49 19.99
CA THR A 228 -6.24 -4.14 21.03
C THR A 228 -4.84 -4.37 20.45
N VAL A 229 -3.79 -3.96 21.20
CA VAL A 229 -2.41 -4.08 20.73
C VAL A 229 -1.59 -4.96 21.68
N HIS A 230 -0.80 -5.87 21.10
CA HIS A 230 0.22 -6.67 21.79
C HIS A 230 1.56 -6.50 21.08
N GLU A 231 2.64 -6.50 21.86
CA GLU A 231 4.02 -6.50 21.36
C GLU A 231 4.74 -7.74 21.89
N ASP A 232 5.33 -8.51 21.00
CA ASP A 232 6.02 -9.77 21.29
C ASP A 232 7.41 -9.80 20.64
N ASP A 233 8.34 -10.55 21.25
CA ASP A 233 9.72 -10.69 20.72
C ASP A 233 9.90 -11.95 19.86
N ALA A 234 8.93 -12.90 19.88
CA ALA A 234 9.02 -14.20 19.20
C ALA A 234 7.66 -14.66 18.67
N LEU A 235 7.69 -15.47 17.61
CA LEU A 235 6.56 -16.25 17.13
C LEU A 235 6.40 -17.54 17.97
N SER A 236 5.97 -17.37 19.23
CA SER A 236 5.67 -18.49 20.11
C SER A 236 4.45 -19.28 19.63
N ASP A 237 4.27 -20.50 20.19
CA ASP A 237 3.09 -21.32 19.88
C ASP A 237 1.78 -20.61 20.26
N GLU A 238 1.78 -19.85 21.35
CA GLU A 238 0.63 -19.04 21.75
C GLU A 238 0.32 -17.95 20.72
N VAL A 239 1.34 -17.23 20.24
CA VAL A 239 1.18 -16.19 19.21
C VAL A 239 0.65 -16.81 17.92
N LEU A 240 1.23 -17.93 17.45
CA LEU A 240 0.82 -18.60 16.23
C LEU A 240 -0.61 -19.16 16.31
N ALA A 241 -0.96 -19.81 17.43
CA ALA A 241 -2.29 -20.36 17.65
C ALA A 241 -3.38 -19.28 17.73
N ALA A 242 -3.04 -18.06 18.21
CA ALA A 242 -3.96 -16.92 18.26
C ALA A 242 -4.15 -16.23 16.90
N THR A 243 -3.18 -16.37 15.98
CA THR A 243 -3.10 -15.60 14.74
C THR A 243 -4.11 -16.08 13.69
N ASP A 244 -4.91 -15.15 13.18
CA ASP A 244 -5.81 -15.36 12.03
C ASP A 244 -5.16 -14.88 10.72
N VAL A 245 -4.38 -13.81 10.77
CA VAL A 245 -3.62 -13.29 9.63
C VAL A 245 -2.17 -13.07 10.06
N LEU A 246 -1.24 -13.75 9.42
CA LEU A 246 0.19 -13.55 9.59
C LEU A 246 0.73 -12.68 8.46
N TYR A 247 1.06 -11.42 8.76
CA TYR A 247 1.64 -10.48 7.80
C TYR A 247 3.16 -10.42 8.01
N VAL A 248 3.89 -11.05 7.11
CA VAL A 248 5.35 -11.18 7.20
C VAL A 248 6.03 -10.05 6.43
N THR A 249 7.02 -9.41 7.05
CA THR A 249 7.83 -8.37 6.39
C THR A 249 9.29 -8.77 6.30
N ARG A 250 9.94 -8.38 5.23
CA ARG A 250 11.37 -8.55 5.02
C ARG A 250 12.17 -7.60 5.92
N VAL A 251 13.28 -8.07 6.47
CA VAL A 251 14.29 -7.19 7.06
C VAL A 251 15.01 -6.44 5.93
N GLN A 252 14.93 -5.12 5.91
CA GLN A 252 15.38 -4.27 4.81
C GLN A 252 16.85 -3.92 4.95
N LYS A 253 17.76 -4.71 4.34
CA LYS A 253 19.21 -4.50 4.39
C LYS A 253 19.63 -3.06 4.06
N GLU A 254 18.95 -2.46 3.09
CA GLU A 254 19.19 -1.10 2.60
C GLU A 254 18.87 0.01 3.61
N ARG A 255 18.33 -0.34 4.78
CA ARG A 255 18.00 0.59 5.88
C ARG A 255 18.95 0.49 7.07
N PHE A 256 19.97 -0.36 6.99
CA PHE A 256 20.96 -0.54 8.04
C PHE A 256 22.26 0.16 7.66
N ASP A 257 22.71 1.07 8.52
CA ASP A 257 24.03 1.71 8.39
C ASP A 257 25.16 0.73 8.74
N ASP A 258 24.91 -0.21 9.68
CA ASP A 258 25.87 -1.24 10.10
C ASP A 258 25.46 -2.61 9.53
N PRO A 259 26.27 -3.19 8.62
CA PRO A 259 26.02 -4.54 8.10
C PRO A 259 25.98 -5.64 9.18
N ALA A 260 26.75 -5.49 10.27
CA ALA A 260 26.76 -6.47 11.34
C ALA A 260 25.45 -6.46 12.15
N ALA A 261 24.80 -5.31 12.29
CA ALA A 261 23.46 -5.21 12.90
C ALA A 261 22.40 -5.92 12.05
N TYR A 262 22.47 -5.80 10.72
CA TYR A 262 21.60 -6.54 9.80
C TYR A 262 21.79 -8.05 9.92
N GLU A 263 23.05 -8.55 9.90
CA GLU A 263 23.34 -9.99 9.99
C GLU A 263 22.74 -10.66 11.24
N LYS A 264 22.64 -9.93 12.37
CA LYS A 264 22.06 -10.44 13.62
C LYS A 264 20.55 -10.67 13.55
N VAL A 265 19.84 -9.96 12.67
CA VAL A 265 18.36 -9.95 12.64
C VAL A 265 17.75 -10.44 11.32
N LYS A 266 18.55 -10.62 10.26
CA LYS A 266 18.06 -10.98 8.92
C LYS A 266 17.24 -12.28 8.86
N HIS A 267 17.48 -13.19 9.81
CA HIS A 267 16.78 -14.45 9.92
C HIS A 267 16.06 -14.61 11.28
N ALA A 268 15.74 -13.49 11.95
CA ALA A 268 15.06 -13.54 13.24
C ALA A 268 13.72 -14.27 13.16
N PHE A 269 13.05 -14.18 12.01
CA PHE A 269 11.78 -14.85 11.77
C PHE A 269 11.79 -15.47 10.37
N VAL A 270 11.72 -16.80 10.32
CA VAL A 270 11.54 -17.56 9.07
C VAL A 270 10.28 -18.39 9.21
N VAL A 271 9.34 -18.16 8.30
CA VAL A 271 8.09 -18.93 8.22
C VAL A 271 8.35 -20.16 7.36
N THR A 272 8.16 -21.35 7.95
CA THR A 272 8.33 -22.66 7.33
C THR A 272 7.03 -23.46 7.39
N ALA A 273 6.98 -24.64 6.77
CA ALA A 273 5.86 -25.56 6.91
C ALA A 273 5.58 -25.92 8.37
N GLU A 274 6.64 -26.07 9.21
CA GLU A 274 6.49 -26.30 10.64
C GLU A 274 5.84 -25.10 11.35
N THR A 275 6.19 -23.86 10.97
CA THR A 275 5.52 -22.66 11.49
C THR A 275 4.04 -22.68 11.14
N LEU A 276 3.70 -23.03 9.89
CA LEU A 276 2.31 -23.12 9.43
C LEU A 276 1.54 -24.21 10.16
N ALA A 277 2.15 -25.35 10.48
CA ALA A 277 1.51 -26.45 11.20
C ALA A 277 1.02 -26.04 12.61
N ARG A 278 1.62 -25.00 13.21
CA ARG A 278 1.23 -24.47 14.53
C ARG A 278 0.16 -23.38 14.46
N MET A 279 -0.22 -22.94 13.26
CA MET A 279 -1.25 -21.93 13.04
C MET A 279 -2.63 -22.58 12.84
N LYS A 280 -3.69 -21.76 12.94
CA LYS A 280 -5.06 -22.18 12.59
C LYS A 280 -5.13 -22.65 11.13
N GLU A 281 -5.94 -23.65 10.84
CA GLU A 281 -6.20 -24.11 9.47
C GLU A 281 -6.81 -23.02 8.59
N THR A 282 -7.58 -22.11 9.20
CA THR A 282 -8.24 -20.98 8.54
C THR A 282 -7.36 -19.73 8.48
N ALA A 283 -6.14 -19.76 8.99
CA ALA A 283 -5.25 -18.61 8.97
C ALA A 283 -4.86 -18.21 7.54
N VAL A 284 -4.44 -16.95 7.37
CA VAL A 284 -3.98 -16.41 6.09
C VAL A 284 -2.56 -15.88 6.25
N VAL A 285 -1.66 -16.26 5.36
CA VAL A 285 -0.27 -15.78 5.34
C VAL A 285 -0.07 -14.79 4.22
N MET A 286 0.35 -13.58 4.56
CA MET A 286 0.54 -12.45 3.65
C MET A 286 1.99 -11.97 3.64
N HIS A 287 2.40 -11.40 2.52
CA HIS A 287 3.71 -10.77 2.36
C HIS A 287 3.66 -9.71 1.24
N PRO A 288 4.15 -8.49 1.44
CA PRO A 288 4.13 -7.45 0.40
C PRO A 288 5.11 -7.71 -0.76
N LEU A 289 5.96 -8.73 -0.66
CA LEU A 289 7.02 -9.09 -1.58
C LEU A 289 8.02 -7.94 -1.91
N PRO A 290 9.26 -8.20 -2.29
CA PRO A 290 9.85 -9.54 -2.50
C PRO A 290 10.17 -10.23 -1.17
N ARG A 291 10.01 -11.55 -1.13
CA ARG A 291 10.60 -12.35 -0.06
C ARG A 291 12.06 -12.70 -0.42
N VAL A 292 12.92 -12.76 0.60
CA VAL A 292 14.35 -13.08 0.46
C VAL A 292 14.76 -14.05 1.58
N GLY A 293 13.96 -15.12 1.79
CA GLY A 293 14.22 -16.16 2.77
C GLY A 293 13.39 -16.11 4.05
N GLU A 294 12.60 -15.04 4.29
CA GLU A 294 11.71 -14.94 5.47
C GLU A 294 10.44 -15.78 5.37
N ILE A 295 10.10 -16.30 4.18
CA ILE A 295 9.11 -17.35 3.97
C ILE A 295 9.77 -18.42 3.09
N ALA A 296 9.84 -19.65 3.57
CA ALA A 296 10.38 -20.76 2.82
C ALA A 296 9.51 -21.09 1.60
N GLU A 297 10.12 -21.52 0.50
CA GLU A 297 9.42 -21.82 -0.75
C GLU A 297 8.41 -22.96 -0.61
N GLU A 298 8.64 -23.90 0.30
CA GLU A 298 7.71 -24.98 0.61
C GLU A 298 6.32 -24.49 1.07
N CYS A 299 6.24 -23.28 1.62
CA CYS A 299 4.98 -22.67 2.04
C CYS A 299 4.08 -22.29 0.84
N ASP A 300 4.60 -22.21 -0.38
CA ASP A 300 3.83 -21.80 -1.56
C ASP A 300 2.68 -22.75 -1.92
N ALA A 301 2.83 -24.04 -1.57
CA ALA A 301 1.81 -25.05 -1.79
C ALA A 301 0.71 -25.05 -0.71
N ASP A 302 0.89 -24.33 0.40
CA ASP A 302 -0.09 -24.27 1.48
C ASP A 302 -1.27 -23.37 1.07
N PRO A 303 -2.53 -23.81 1.23
CA PRO A 303 -3.72 -23.03 0.87
C PRO A 303 -3.85 -21.71 1.63
N ARG A 304 -3.19 -21.57 2.78
CA ARG A 304 -3.13 -20.35 3.58
C ARG A 304 -2.20 -19.28 2.98
N ALA A 305 -1.28 -19.66 2.07
CA ALA A 305 -0.38 -18.76 1.39
C ALA A 305 -1.15 -17.80 0.44
N ALA A 306 -1.35 -16.56 0.87
CA ALA A 306 -2.14 -15.59 0.13
C ALA A 306 -1.31 -14.54 -0.62
N TYR A 307 0.00 -14.50 -0.48
CA TYR A 307 0.85 -13.41 -0.98
C TYR A 307 0.85 -13.26 -2.51
N PHE A 308 0.61 -14.31 -3.30
CA PHE A 308 0.43 -14.17 -4.74
C PHE A 308 -0.98 -13.67 -5.10
N ARG A 309 -2.02 -14.17 -4.42
CA ARG A 309 -3.40 -13.65 -4.53
C ARG A 309 -3.47 -12.18 -4.11
N GLN A 310 -2.70 -11.79 -3.07
CA GLN A 310 -2.53 -10.41 -2.63
C GLN A 310 -1.98 -9.53 -3.75
N MET A 311 -1.00 -9.99 -4.52
CA MET A 311 -0.45 -9.25 -5.67
C MET A 311 -1.49 -9.06 -6.79
N GLU A 312 -2.26 -10.09 -7.13
CA GLU A 312 -3.35 -10.01 -8.11
C GLU A 312 -4.40 -8.99 -7.67
N ASN A 313 -4.83 -9.06 -6.40
CA ASN A 313 -5.77 -8.11 -5.80
C ASN A 313 -5.27 -6.67 -5.88
N GLY A 314 -3.95 -6.47 -5.84
CA GLY A 314 -3.33 -5.16 -6.01
C GLY A 314 -3.66 -4.50 -7.35
N MET A 315 -3.75 -5.26 -8.43
CA MET A 315 -4.15 -4.73 -9.73
C MET A 315 -5.61 -4.24 -9.70
N PHE A 316 -6.52 -5.03 -9.14
CA PHE A 316 -7.96 -4.66 -9.08
C PHE A 316 -8.20 -3.41 -8.22
N VAL A 317 -7.54 -3.31 -7.07
CA VAL A 317 -7.60 -2.11 -6.21
C VAL A 317 -7.05 -0.88 -6.93
N ARG A 318 -5.94 -1.01 -7.67
CA ARG A 318 -5.38 0.08 -8.46
C ARG A 318 -6.25 0.48 -9.64
N MET A 319 -6.92 -0.47 -10.29
CA MET A 319 -7.96 -0.17 -11.29
C MET A 319 -9.09 0.64 -10.67
N ALA A 320 -9.61 0.23 -9.51
CA ALA A 320 -10.66 0.94 -8.81
C ALA A 320 -10.26 2.37 -8.43
N LEU A 321 -9.05 2.55 -7.89
CA LEU A 321 -8.49 3.87 -7.58
C LEU A 321 -8.43 4.76 -8.82
N LEU A 322 -7.83 4.27 -9.90
CA LEU A 322 -7.72 5.03 -11.15
C LEU A 322 -9.08 5.40 -11.71
N LYS A 323 -10.06 4.48 -11.69
CA LYS A 323 -11.41 4.74 -12.13
C LYS A 323 -12.07 5.83 -11.29
N LEU A 324 -12.05 5.72 -9.96
CA LEU A 324 -12.68 6.71 -9.06
C LEU A 324 -12.04 8.10 -9.17
N LEU A 325 -10.73 8.19 -9.38
CA LEU A 325 -10.03 9.47 -9.45
C LEU A 325 -10.16 10.17 -10.83
N LEU A 326 -10.39 9.41 -11.91
CA LEU A 326 -10.32 9.91 -13.29
C LEU A 326 -11.65 9.90 -14.07
N SER A 327 -12.70 9.25 -13.52
CA SER A 327 -14.03 9.18 -14.17
C SER A 327 -14.95 10.32 -13.81
#